data_7147b39755b0996e724c524429f323e4
#
_entry.id   7147b39755b0996e724c524429f323e4
#
_cell.length_a   1.000
_cell.length_b   1.000
_cell.length_c   1.000
_cell.angle_alpha   90.00
_cell.angle_beta   90.00
_cell.angle_gamma   90.00
#
_symmetry.space_group_name_H-M   'P 1'
#
loop_
_entity.id
_entity.type
_entity.pdbx_description
1 polymer ?
#
loop_
_entity_poly.entity_id
_entity_poly.type
_entity_poly.pdbx_seq_one_letter_code
_entity_poly.pdbx_strand_id
1 'polypeptide(L)'
;MSSIKSDMRRILAETIVKKHRSDYSIVFIKPSDGEKARTLLRDIQPWSSITYAGEEVSVVIPSSHWEKFKSHFPGHKEEGPYKLITFDIVLDLSIVGFLSVVSSALADAGISIYAVSTYMKDHILVKKADATRAVIVLDCLIAEARRG
;
A
#
# COMPACT_ATOMS: atom_id res chain seq x y z
N MET A 1 21.56 -2.91 -19.07
CA MET A 1 20.29 -2.23 -19.38
C MET A 1 19.24 -3.20 -19.92
N SER A 2 19.54 -3.97 -20.96
CA SER A 2 18.59 -4.92 -21.50
C SER A 2 18.21 -6.03 -20.53
N SER A 3 19.14 -6.53 -19.71
CA SER A 3 18.86 -7.56 -18.71
C SER A 3 17.89 -7.04 -17.63
N ILE A 4 18.06 -5.81 -17.16
CA ILE A 4 17.16 -5.20 -16.17
C ILE A 4 15.75 -5.06 -16.73
N LYS A 5 15.63 -4.58 -17.97
CA LYS A 5 14.33 -4.45 -18.63
C LYS A 5 13.67 -5.81 -18.86
N SER A 6 14.45 -6.82 -19.21
CA SER A 6 13.96 -8.17 -19.43
C SER A 6 13.48 -8.80 -18.11
N ASP A 7 14.26 -8.64 -17.04
CA ASP A 7 13.87 -9.13 -15.72
C ASP A 7 12.62 -8.43 -15.20
N MET A 8 12.52 -7.12 -15.41
CA MET A 8 11.33 -6.37 -14.97
C MET A 8 10.09 -6.83 -15.73
N ARG A 9 10.19 -7.08 -17.05
CA ARG A 9 9.07 -7.60 -17.83
C ARG A 9 8.60 -8.93 -17.28
N ARG A 10 9.52 -9.84 -16.97
CA ARG A 10 9.20 -11.15 -16.40
C ARG A 10 8.50 -11.00 -15.05
N ILE A 11 9.01 -10.14 -14.19
CA ILE A 11 8.43 -9.88 -12.88
C ILE A 11 7.02 -9.34 -13.01
N LEU A 12 6.80 -8.36 -13.88
CA LEU A 12 5.47 -7.82 -14.13
C LEU A 12 4.53 -8.88 -14.70
N ALA A 13 5.01 -9.69 -15.66
CA ALA A 13 4.19 -10.74 -16.26
C ALA A 13 3.71 -11.78 -15.25
N GLU A 14 4.50 -12.04 -14.22
CA GLU A 14 4.18 -12.99 -13.16
C GLU A 14 3.40 -12.38 -11.99
N THR A 15 3.23 -11.07 -11.98
CA THR A 15 2.56 -10.36 -10.88
C THR A 15 1.04 -10.52 -10.96
N ILE A 16 0.42 -10.77 -9.82
CA ILE A 16 -1.03 -10.76 -9.66
C ILE A 16 -1.39 -9.57 -8.78
N VAL A 17 -2.34 -8.77 -9.24
CA VAL A 17 -2.84 -7.61 -8.50
C VAL A 17 -3.98 -8.07 -7.60
N LYS A 18 -3.82 -7.87 -6.29
CA LYS A 18 -4.86 -8.21 -5.31
C LYS A 18 -5.42 -6.94 -4.69
N LYS A 19 -6.66 -6.62 -4.97
CA LYS A 19 -7.39 -5.55 -4.29
C LYS A 19 -8.10 -6.14 -3.08
N HIS A 20 -7.79 -5.65 -1.89
CA HIS A 20 -8.41 -6.11 -0.64
C HIS A 20 -9.84 -5.57 -0.51
N ARG A 21 -10.69 -6.31 0.19
CA ARG A 21 -12.10 -5.94 0.36
C ARG A 21 -12.31 -4.78 1.32
N SER A 22 -11.53 -4.74 2.40
CA SER A 22 -11.69 -3.72 3.44
C SER A 22 -11.38 -2.32 2.91
N ASP A 23 -12.08 -1.34 3.44
CA ASP A 23 -11.66 0.03 3.35
C ASP A 23 -10.58 0.27 4.41
N TYR A 24 -9.64 1.14 4.11
CA TYR A 24 -8.51 1.44 4.99
C TYR A 24 -8.47 2.91 5.33
N SER A 25 -8.00 3.20 6.53
CA SER A 25 -7.69 4.56 6.99
C SER A 25 -6.19 4.69 7.19
N ILE A 26 -5.66 5.84 6.84
CA ILE A 26 -4.26 6.21 7.09
C ILE A 26 -4.31 7.27 8.19
N VAL A 27 -3.66 6.97 9.32
CA VAL A 27 -3.85 7.74 10.54
C VAL A 27 -2.52 8.24 11.08
N PHE A 28 -2.50 9.52 11.45
CA PHE A 28 -1.45 10.11 12.26
C PHE A 28 -1.85 10.03 13.73
N ILE A 29 -0.95 9.53 14.57
CA ILE A 29 -1.10 9.49 16.02
C ILE A 29 0.08 10.26 16.63
N LYS A 30 -0.20 11.06 17.66
CA LYS A 30 0.85 11.80 18.35
C LYS A 30 1.87 10.83 18.95
N PRO A 31 3.18 11.14 18.89
CA PRO A 31 4.20 10.27 19.50
C PRO A 31 3.94 9.96 20.97
N SER A 32 3.35 10.90 21.73
CA SER A 32 3.01 10.68 23.13
C SER A 32 1.97 9.57 23.34
N ASP A 33 1.21 9.22 22.32
CA ASP A 33 0.24 8.12 22.36
C ASP A 33 0.78 6.81 21.74
N GLY A 34 2.08 6.75 21.47
CA GLY A 34 2.71 5.59 20.83
C GLY A 34 2.55 4.29 21.59
N GLU A 35 2.69 4.32 22.93
CA GLU A 35 2.48 3.11 23.75
C GLU A 35 1.03 2.64 23.70
N LYS A 36 0.09 3.57 23.72
CA LYS A 36 -1.33 3.27 23.60
C LYS A 36 -1.63 2.64 22.24
N ALA A 37 -1.04 3.18 21.17
CA ALA A 37 -1.17 2.62 19.83
C ALA A 37 -0.62 1.20 19.78
N ARG A 38 0.55 0.97 20.36
CA ARG A 38 1.17 -0.36 20.41
C ARG A 38 0.27 -1.37 21.10
N THR A 39 -0.40 -0.97 22.17
CA THR A 39 -1.26 -1.85 22.96
C THR A 39 -2.59 -2.11 22.27
N LEU A 40 -3.26 -1.06 21.78
CA LEU A 40 -4.62 -1.17 21.27
C LEU A 40 -4.68 -1.60 19.81
N LEU A 41 -3.67 -1.28 18.99
CA LEU A 41 -3.73 -1.48 17.55
C LEU A 41 -2.82 -2.60 17.05
N ARG A 42 -2.28 -3.42 17.95
CA ARG A 42 -1.44 -4.54 17.53
C ARG A 42 -2.30 -5.67 16.95
N ASP A 43 -1.70 -6.42 16.02
CA ASP A 43 -2.27 -7.64 15.44
C ASP A 43 -3.64 -7.44 14.79
N ILE A 44 -3.86 -6.27 14.21
CA ILE A 44 -5.11 -5.99 13.50
C ILE A 44 -5.10 -6.71 12.14
N GLN A 45 -6.06 -7.61 11.97
CA GLN A 45 -6.23 -8.38 10.74
C GLN A 45 -7.27 -7.72 9.83
N PRO A 46 -7.25 -8.00 8.51
CA PRO A 46 -6.37 -8.93 7.80
C PRO A 46 -4.99 -8.36 7.48
N TRP A 47 -4.82 -7.06 7.43
CA TRP A 47 -3.57 -6.39 7.14
C TRP A 47 -3.55 -5.04 7.84
N SER A 48 -2.47 -4.71 8.47
CA SER A 48 -2.27 -3.40 9.08
C SER A 48 -0.78 -3.10 9.15
N SER A 49 -0.45 -1.83 9.37
CA SER A 49 0.93 -1.37 9.49
C SER A 49 0.99 -0.26 10.51
N ILE A 50 1.98 -0.32 11.41
CA ILE A 50 2.29 0.76 12.34
C ILE A 50 3.75 1.11 12.18
N THR A 51 4.03 2.40 11.96
CA THR A 51 5.39 2.91 11.82
C THR A 51 5.64 3.94 12.92
N TYR A 52 6.69 3.72 13.70
CA TYR A 52 7.12 4.65 14.72
C TYR A 52 8.26 5.49 14.17
N ALA A 53 8.00 6.77 13.93
CA ALA A 53 9.01 7.74 13.54
C ALA A 53 9.10 8.81 14.65
N GLY A 54 10.20 9.53 14.73
CA GLY A 54 10.43 10.46 15.85
C GLY A 54 9.31 11.47 16.07
N GLU A 55 8.72 11.96 14.99
CA GLU A 55 7.71 13.03 15.04
C GLU A 55 6.29 12.54 14.82
N GLU A 56 6.11 11.23 14.55
CA GLU A 56 4.79 10.68 14.26
C GLU A 56 4.73 9.19 14.55
N VAL A 57 3.52 8.73 14.82
CA VAL A 57 3.17 7.32 14.68
C VAL A 57 2.18 7.25 13.53
N SER A 58 2.52 6.48 12.50
CA SER A 58 1.71 6.36 11.29
C SER A 58 1.09 4.98 11.24
N VAL A 59 -0.22 4.92 11.03
CA VAL A 59 -0.98 3.68 11.07
C VAL A 59 -1.78 3.52 9.79
N VAL A 60 -1.70 2.33 9.18
CA VAL A 60 -2.61 1.92 8.12
C VAL A 60 -3.45 0.80 8.69
N ILE A 61 -4.76 0.98 8.73
CA ILE A 61 -5.66 0.11 9.48
C ILE A 61 -7.01 -0.01 8.76
N PRO A 62 -7.65 -1.20 8.78
CA PRO A 62 -9.02 -1.28 8.28
C PRO A 62 -9.91 -0.26 8.98
N SER A 63 -10.68 0.48 8.20
CA SER A 63 -11.49 1.58 8.72
C SER A 63 -12.47 1.13 9.80
N SER A 64 -12.99 -0.09 9.69
CA SER A 64 -13.90 -0.64 10.69
C SER A 64 -13.25 -0.82 12.06
N HIS A 65 -11.97 -1.17 12.08
CA HIS A 65 -11.20 -1.27 13.33
C HIS A 65 -10.87 0.12 13.86
N TRP A 66 -10.48 1.03 12.99
CA TRP A 66 -10.15 2.39 13.40
C TRP A 66 -11.35 3.06 14.09
N GLU A 67 -12.56 2.89 13.56
CA GLU A 67 -13.76 3.44 14.16
C GLU A 67 -13.98 3.00 15.61
N LYS A 68 -13.54 1.79 15.96
CA LYS A 68 -13.65 1.25 17.32
C LYS A 68 -12.66 1.88 18.29
N PHE A 69 -11.51 2.35 17.80
CA PHE A 69 -10.40 2.78 18.67
C PHE A 69 -10.11 4.27 18.60
N LYS A 70 -10.65 4.98 17.63
CA LYS A 70 -10.24 6.37 17.36
C LYS A 70 -10.47 7.33 18.54
N SER A 71 -11.47 7.05 19.37
CA SER A 71 -11.75 7.89 20.55
C SER A 71 -10.64 7.86 21.60
N HIS A 72 -9.77 6.83 21.54
CA HIS A 72 -8.62 6.72 22.44
C HIS A 72 -7.44 7.60 22.01
N PHE A 73 -7.52 8.22 20.85
CA PHE A 73 -6.39 8.96 20.27
C PHE A 73 -6.79 10.41 19.96
N PRO A 74 -6.94 11.24 20.99
CA PRO A 74 -7.27 12.65 20.78
C PRO A 74 -6.13 13.34 20.00
N GLY A 75 -6.49 14.20 19.06
CA GLY A 75 -5.51 14.88 18.23
C GLY A 75 -4.99 14.05 17.06
N HIS A 76 -5.57 12.87 16.82
CA HIS A 76 -5.24 12.12 15.61
C HIS A 76 -5.68 12.90 14.36
N LYS A 77 -5.04 12.56 13.23
CA LYS A 77 -5.48 13.01 11.91
C LYS A 77 -5.68 11.76 11.07
N GLU A 78 -6.70 11.76 10.23
CA GLU A 78 -6.97 10.60 9.39
C GLU A 78 -7.34 10.99 7.98
N GLU A 79 -6.95 10.13 7.06
CA GLU A 79 -7.33 10.20 5.65
C GLU A 79 -7.96 8.87 5.25
N GLY A 80 -8.97 8.93 4.40
CA GLY A 80 -9.63 7.74 3.89
C GLY A 80 -11.03 8.06 3.37
N PRO A 81 -11.73 7.07 2.81
CA PRO A 81 -11.33 5.67 2.68
C PRO A 81 -10.33 5.41 1.55
N TYR A 82 -9.44 4.46 1.80
CA TYR A 82 -8.47 3.96 0.82
C TYR A 82 -8.72 2.48 0.54
N LYS A 83 -8.26 2.02 -0.61
CA LYS A 83 -8.19 0.58 -0.92
C LYS A 83 -6.74 0.14 -0.93
N LEU A 84 -6.50 -1.02 -0.32
CA LEU A 84 -5.18 -1.65 -0.30
C LEU A 84 -5.05 -2.57 -1.52
N ILE A 85 -3.97 -2.40 -2.24
CA ILE A 85 -3.61 -3.25 -3.38
C ILE A 85 -2.27 -3.89 -3.07
N THR A 86 -2.22 -5.21 -3.10
CA THR A 86 -0.99 -5.98 -2.93
C THR A 86 -0.55 -6.53 -4.26
N PHE A 87 0.74 -6.37 -4.57
CA PHE A 87 1.35 -7.01 -5.73
C PHE A 87 1.80 -8.39 -5.30
N ASP A 88 1.03 -9.41 -5.71
CA ASP A 88 1.27 -10.78 -5.27
C ASP A 88 2.37 -11.43 -6.10
N ILE A 89 3.58 -11.08 -5.75
CA ILE A 89 4.82 -11.65 -6.23
C ILE A 89 5.87 -11.43 -5.15
N VAL A 90 6.68 -12.44 -4.88
CA VAL A 90 7.77 -12.28 -3.93
C VAL A 90 8.90 -11.53 -4.61
N LEU A 91 9.22 -10.35 -4.07
CA LEU A 91 10.27 -9.47 -4.59
C LEU A 91 11.47 -9.55 -3.68
N ASP A 92 12.59 -10.01 -4.23
CA ASP A 92 13.88 -9.92 -3.53
C ASP A 92 14.19 -8.45 -3.27
N LEU A 93 14.77 -8.14 -2.11
CA LEU A 93 15.10 -6.76 -1.74
C LEU A 93 16.10 -6.10 -2.69
N SER A 94 16.83 -6.89 -3.46
CA SER A 94 17.77 -6.38 -4.46
C SER A 94 17.13 -6.00 -5.79
N ILE A 95 15.85 -6.31 -5.99
CA ILE A 95 15.17 -5.97 -7.26
C ILE A 95 15.04 -4.45 -7.39
N VAL A 96 15.46 -3.94 -8.54
CA VAL A 96 15.48 -2.51 -8.83
C VAL A 96 14.38 -2.16 -9.83
N GLY A 97 13.56 -1.18 -9.47
CA GLY A 97 12.69 -0.52 -10.43
C GLY A 97 11.24 -0.99 -10.46
N PHE A 98 10.83 -2.01 -9.68
CA PHE A 98 9.45 -2.47 -9.69
C PHE A 98 8.48 -1.36 -9.30
N LEU A 99 8.70 -0.74 -8.15
CA LEU A 99 7.82 0.32 -7.66
C LEU A 99 7.86 1.55 -8.57
N SER A 100 9.02 1.84 -9.18
CA SER A 100 9.16 2.93 -10.15
C SER A 100 8.24 2.73 -11.35
N VAL A 101 8.22 1.53 -11.92
CA VAL A 101 7.36 1.22 -13.08
C VAL A 101 5.89 1.34 -12.71
N VAL A 102 5.51 0.75 -11.60
CA VAL A 102 4.13 0.77 -11.11
C VAL A 102 3.68 2.20 -10.79
N SER A 103 4.48 2.94 -10.03
CA SER A 103 4.13 4.29 -9.63
C SER A 103 4.07 5.24 -10.82
N SER A 104 4.94 5.07 -11.81
CA SER A 104 4.90 5.89 -13.03
C SER A 104 3.62 5.67 -13.83
N ALA A 105 3.19 4.41 -13.96
CA ALA A 105 1.94 4.09 -14.67
C ALA A 105 0.74 4.74 -13.98
N LEU A 106 0.69 4.68 -12.65
CA LEU A 106 -0.40 5.28 -11.88
C LEU A 106 -0.33 6.81 -11.90
N ALA A 107 0.86 7.38 -11.82
CA ALA A 107 1.05 8.82 -11.90
C ALA A 107 0.59 9.37 -13.27
N ASP A 108 0.88 8.66 -14.35
CA ASP A 108 0.43 9.04 -15.68
C ASP A 108 -1.10 9.04 -15.79
N ALA A 109 -1.76 8.23 -14.99
CA ALA A 109 -3.22 8.20 -14.89
C ALA A 109 -3.79 9.19 -13.86
N GLY A 110 -2.94 9.99 -13.23
CA GLY A 110 -3.36 10.98 -12.22
C GLY A 110 -3.76 10.37 -10.89
N ILE A 111 -3.26 9.17 -10.56
CA ILE A 111 -3.61 8.45 -9.33
C ILE A 111 -2.48 8.59 -8.32
N SER A 112 -2.80 9.18 -7.16
CA SER A 112 -1.88 9.27 -6.03
C SER A 112 -1.82 7.94 -5.29
N ILE A 113 -0.64 7.58 -4.80
CA ILE A 113 -0.44 6.33 -4.07
C ILE A 113 0.24 6.59 -2.73
N TYR A 114 -0.02 5.71 -1.77
CA TYR A 114 0.71 5.59 -0.52
C TYR A 114 1.34 4.19 -0.52
N ALA A 115 2.66 4.13 -0.62
CA ALA A 115 3.37 2.87 -0.80
C ALA A 115 3.87 2.32 0.52
N VAL A 116 3.73 1.00 0.69
CA VAL A 116 4.26 0.28 1.83
C VAL A 116 4.99 -0.96 1.31
N SER A 117 6.30 -1.00 1.48
CA SER A 117 7.09 -2.16 1.13
C SER A 117 7.29 -3.01 2.38
N THR A 118 6.97 -4.30 2.26
CA THR A 118 7.28 -5.27 3.30
C THR A 118 8.45 -6.14 2.84
N TYR A 119 8.90 -7.07 3.67
CA TYR A 119 10.06 -7.89 3.35
C TYR A 119 9.91 -8.64 2.02
N MET A 120 8.70 -9.14 1.75
CA MET A 120 8.48 -10.00 0.57
C MET A 120 7.76 -9.29 -0.58
N LYS A 121 6.95 -8.29 -0.31
CA LYS A 121 6.01 -7.75 -1.30
C LYS A 121 5.88 -6.24 -1.19
N ASP A 122 5.48 -5.63 -2.29
CA ASP A 122 5.07 -4.23 -2.31
C ASP A 122 3.54 -4.12 -2.24
N HIS A 123 3.10 -3.10 -1.53
CA HIS A 123 1.69 -2.76 -1.37
C HIS A 123 1.51 -1.27 -1.65
N ILE A 124 0.35 -0.92 -2.17
CA ILE A 124 -0.04 0.48 -2.30
C ILE A 124 -1.44 0.69 -1.77
N LEU A 125 -1.70 1.89 -1.30
CA LEU A 125 -3.06 2.34 -1.02
C LEU A 125 -3.39 3.46 -1.99
N VAL A 126 -4.58 3.39 -2.55
CA VAL A 126 -5.13 4.41 -3.42
C VAL A 126 -6.48 4.84 -2.85
N LYS A 127 -6.88 6.09 -3.11
CA LYS A 127 -8.20 6.53 -2.70
C LYS A 127 -9.26 5.57 -3.24
N LYS A 128 -10.26 5.27 -2.43
CA LYS A 128 -11.33 4.35 -2.83
C LYS A 128 -11.95 4.74 -4.17
N ALA A 129 -12.14 6.04 -4.40
CA ALA A 129 -12.71 6.55 -5.64
C ALA A 129 -11.86 6.23 -6.87
N ASP A 130 -10.55 6.02 -6.69
CA ASP A 130 -9.61 5.73 -7.77
C ASP A 130 -9.31 4.24 -7.92
N ALA A 131 -9.81 3.40 -7.02
CA ALA A 131 -9.37 2.00 -6.95
C ALA A 131 -9.68 1.19 -8.20
N THR A 132 -10.86 1.32 -8.77
CA THR A 132 -11.23 0.59 -10.00
C THR A 132 -10.32 1.00 -11.15
N ARG A 133 -10.09 2.30 -11.31
CA ARG A 133 -9.23 2.82 -12.37
C ARG A 133 -7.78 2.39 -12.16
N ALA A 134 -7.31 2.38 -10.91
CA ALA A 134 -5.97 1.91 -10.57
C ALA A 134 -5.76 0.46 -11.00
N VAL A 135 -6.71 -0.42 -10.69
CA VAL A 135 -6.63 -1.83 -11.06
C VAL A 135 -6.59 -1.99 -12.58
N ILE A 136 -7.40 -1.23 -13.32
CA ILE A 136 -7.39 -1.27 -14.79
C ILE A 136 -6.02 -0.87 -15.34
N VAL A 137 -5.43 0.20 -14.82
CA VAL A 137 -4.10 0.66 -15.24
C VAL A 137 -3.05 -0.41 -14.99
N LEU A 138 -3.08 -1.02 -13.81
CA LEU A 138 -2.11 -2.06 -13.44
C LEU A 138 -2.30 -3.33 -14.28
N ASP A 139 -3.53 -3.74 -14.52
CA ASP A 139 -3.82 -4.91 -15.35
C ASP A 139 -3.36 -4.69 -16.79
N CYS A 140 -3.50 -3.48 -17.33
CA CYS A 140 -2.97 -3.14 -18.65
C CYS A 140 -1.46 -3.23 -18.69
N LEU A 141 -0.78 -2.72 -17.67
CA LEU A 141 0.68 -2.78 -17.56
C LEU A 141 1.17 -4.23 -17.57
N ILE A 142 0.51 -5.08 -16.80
CA ILE A 142 0.85 -6.50 -16.69
C ILE A 142 0.54 -7.23 -18.01
N ALA A 143 -0.58 -6.94 -18.63
CA ALA A 143 -0.95 -7.52 -19.91
C ALA A 143 0.09 -7.19 -21.00
N GLU A 144 0.58 -5.98 -21.04
CA GLU A 144 1.66 -5.58 -21.95
C GLU A 144 2.93 -6.38 -21.70
N ALA A 145 3.30 -6.57 -20.42
CA ALA A 145 4.46 -7.36 -20.05
C ALA A 145 4.32 -8.82 -20.51
N ARG A 146 3.12 -9.38 -20.43
CA ARG A 146 2.83 -10.77 -20.85
C ARG A 146 2.88 -10.95 -22.36
N ARG A 147 2.56 -9.92 -23.13
CA ARG A 147 2.60 -9.97 -24.59
C ARG A 147 4.02 -9.83 -25.16
N GLY A 148 4.87 -9.17 -24.42
CA GLY A 148 6.25 -8.95 -24.83
C GLY A 148 7.14 -10.12 -24.60
#